data_674a166e20353d04c84903b5ab9106e8
#
_entry.id   674a166e20353d04c84903b5ab9106e8
#
_cell.length_a   1.000
_cell.length_b   1.000
_cell.length_c   1.000
_cell.angle_alpha   90.00
_cell.angle_beta   90.00
_cell.angle_gamma   90.00
#
_symmetry.space_group_name_H-M   'P 1'
#
loop_
_entity.id
_entity.type
_entity.pdbx_description
1 polymer ?
#
loop_
_entity_poly.entity_id
_entity_poly.type
_entity_poly.pdbx_seq_one_letter_code
_entity_poly.pdbx_strand_id
1 'polypeptide(L)'
;MKKLAVVLGVALTVGLTACFDSETEILKQARTTQQGVLAKQSALVADLDKEISAAEKEISDLTQTPPDSLGQMRMKELQDRISMINSLKDEVVNYKLNLKDIPEGSAIKDDAFFKTMKDEDVLKLAKEQDSLFNIMKSNVETELL
;
A
#
# COMPACT_ATOMS: atom_id res chain seq x y z
N MET A 1 50.98 -11.93 34.79
CA MET A 1 50.89 -13.40 34.79
C MET A 1 49.64 -13.79 35.53
N LYS A 2 48.92 -14.75 35.04
CA LYS A 2 47.67 -15.41 35.48
C LYS A 2 46.41 -14.85 34.83
N LYS A 3 46.06 -15.56 33.77
CA LYS A 3 44.79 -15.49 33.01
C LYS A 3 43.68 -16.06 33.89
N LEU A 4 42.64 -15.26 34.15
CA LEU A 4 41.43 -15.76 34.77
C LEU A 4 40.46 -16.07 33.64
N ALA A 5 40.21 -17.34 33.44
CA ALA A 5 39.17 -17.83 32.55
C ALA A 5 37.79 -17.60 33.21
N VAL A 6 37.00 -16.72 32.65
CA VAL A 6 35.59 -16.58 33.02
C VAL A 6 34.81 -17.62 32.23
N VAL A 7 34.39 -18.65 32.91
CA VAL A 7 33.44 -19.62 32.38
C VAL A 7 32.08 -18.96 32.37
N LEU A 8 31.61 -18.57 31.17
CA LEU A 8 30.25 -18.12 30.96
C LEU A 8 29.32 -19.34 31.05
N GLY A 9 28.59 -19.41 32.13
CA GLY A 9 27.50 -20.35 32.29
C GLY A 9 26.40 -20.02 31.26
N VAL A 10 26.24 -20.89 30.28
CA VAL A 10 25.07 -20.88 29.39
C VAL A 10 23.88 -21.34 30.23
N ALA A 11 23.11 -20.38 30.72
CA ALA A 11 21.79 -20.66 31.25
C ALA A 11 20.92 -21.15 30.09
N LEU A 12 20.67 -22.43 30.03
CA LEU A 12 19.59 -23.02 29.26
C LEU A 12 18.28 -22.49 29.83
N THR A 13 17.82 -21.39 29.29
CA THR A 13 16.40 -21.05 29.35
C THR A 13 15.70 -22.05 28.45
N VAL A 14 15.25 -23.14 29.04
CA VAL A 14 14.20 -23.96 28.45
C VAL A 14 12.99 -23.06 28.40
N GLY A 15 12.87 -22.36 27.25
CA GLY A 15 11.72 -21.53 26.95
C GLY A 15 10.50 -22.41 27.00
N LEU A 16 9.54 -21.99 27.79
CA LEU A 16 8.16 -22.34 27.64
C LEU A 16 7.82 -22.22 26.17
N THR A 17 7.77 -23.34 25.46
CA THR A 17 7.04 -23.45 24.21
C THR A 17 5.58 -23.29 24.59
N ALA A 18 5.16 -22.03 24.81
CA ALA A 18 3.78 -21.70 24.60
C ALA A 18 3.45 -22.27 23.22
N CYS A 19 2.41 -23.09 23.15
CA CYS A 19 1.81 -23.48 21.89
C CYS A 19 1.27 -22.20 21.24
N PHE A 20 2.15 -21.43 20.64
CA PHE A 20 1.76 -20.49 19.62
C PHE A 20 1.26 -21.38 18.48
N ASP A 21 -0.03 -21.39 18.27
CA ASP A 21 -0.60 -21.89 17.02
C ASP A 21 0.20 -21.20 15.91
N SER A 22 1.16 -21.94 15.37
CA SER A 22 2.06 -21.41 14.36
C SER A 22 1.22 -21.07 13.17
N GLU A 23 1.14 -19.77 12.87
CA GLU A 23 0.50 -19.30 11.68
C GLU A 23 1.05 -20.05 10.47
N THR A 24 0.15 -20.51 9.59
CA THR A 24 0.58 -21.24 8.40
C THR A 24 1.35 -20.33 7.45
N GLU A 25 2.27 -20.88 6.68
CA GLU A 25 3.01 -20.13 5.65
C GLU A 25 2.06 -19.53 4.60
N ILE A 26 0.91 -20.18 4.36
CA ILE A 26 -0.14 -19.70 3.44
C ILE A 26 -0.74 -18.40 3.96
N LEU A 27 -1.07 -18.31 5.24
CA LEU A 27 -1.62 -17.09 5.85
C LEU A 27 -0.59 -15.96 5.88
N LYS A 28 0.67 -16.26 6.17
CA LYS A 28 1.76 -15.26 6.06
C LYS A 28 1.88 -14.72 4.64
N GLN A 29 1.81 -15.60 3.64
CA GLN A 29 1.84 -15.20 2.24
C GLN A 29 0.62 -14.33 1.88
N ALA A 30 -0.58 -14.67 2.35
CA ALA A 30 -1.79 -13.90 2.12
C ALA A 30 -1.65 -12.48 2.69
N ARG A 31 -1.15 -12.36 3.92
CA ARG A 31 -0.91 -11.06 4.58
C ARG A 31 0.15 -10.24 3.85
N THR A 32 1.26 -10.87 3.47
CA THR A 32 2.32 -10.20 2.70
C THR A 32 1.79 -9.68 1.37
N THR A 33 0.93 -10.45 0.69
CA THR A 33 0.29 -10.03 -0.56
C THR A 33 -0.60 -8.81 -0.32
N GLN A 34 -1.44 -8.82 0.71
CA GLN A 34 -2.31 -7.69 1.06
C GLN A 34 -1.51 -6.43 1.43
N GLN A 35 -0.46 -6.57 2.22
CA GLN A 35 0.44 -5.46 2.55
C GLN A 35 1.13 -4.89 1.31
N GLY A 36 1.49 -5.75 0.36
CA GLY A 36 2.01 -5.34 -0.95
C GLY A 36 1.02 -4.49 -1.74
N VAL A 37 -0.27 -4.82 -1.74
CA VAL A 37 -1.32 -4.01 -2.39
C VAL A 37 -1.44 -2.64 -1.73
N LEU A 38 -1.46 -2.56 -0.40
CA LEU A 38 -1.51 -1.29 0.32
C LEU A 38 -0.29 -0.41 0.05
N ALA A 39 0.90 -1.00 -0.03
CA ALA A 39 2.12 -0.28 -0.38
C ALA A 39 2.06 0.28 -1.82
N LYS A 40 1.57 -0.50 -2.78
CA LYS A 40 1.38 -0.05 -4.18
C LYS A 40 0.35 1.09 -4.26
N GLN A 41 -0.74 1.01 -3.50
CA GLN A 41 -1.75 2.06 -3.42
C GLN A 41 -1.14 3.37 -2.91
N SER A 42 -0.41 3.31 -1.81
CA SER A 42 0.27 4.48 -1.25
C SER A 42 1.30 5.09 -2.20
N ALA A 43 2.04 4.26 -2.93
CA ALA A 43 3.00 4.73 -3.93
C ALA A 43 2.29 5.44 -5.10
N LEU A 44 1.19 4.88 -5.61
CA LEU A 44 0.42 5.49 -6.70
C LEU A 44 -0.17 6.84 -6.28
N VAL A 45 -0.72 6.96 -5.07
CA VAL A 45 -1.20 8.24 -4.52
C VAL A 45 -0.06 9.27 -4.46
N ALA A 46 1.12 8.87 -3.99
CA ALA A 46 2.27 9.77 -3.92
C ALA A 46 2.75 10.24 -5.31
N ASP A 47 2.66 9.38 -6.33
CA ASP A 47 3.02 9.76 -7.70
C ASP A 47 1.98 10.73 -8.29
N LEU A 48 0.68 10.54 -8.05
CA LEU A 48 -0.37 11.48 -8.43
C LEU A 48 -0.19 12.84 -7.74
N ASP A 49 0.20 12.87 -6.47
CA ASP A 49 0.51 14.13 -5.75
C ASP A 49 1.71 14.89 -6.35
N LYS A 50 2.72 14.18 -6.85
CA LYS A 50 3.84 14.81 -7.57
C LYS A 50 3.39 15.46 -8.87
N GLU A 51 2.52 14.79 -9.64
CA GLU A 51 1.96 15.34 -10.88
C GLU A 51 1.13 16.61 -10.61
N ILE A 52 0.29 16.60 -9.57
CA ILE A 52 -0.46 17.78 -9.14
C ILE A 52 0.50 18.92 -8.78
N SER A 53 1.49 18.64 -7.93
CA SER A 53 2.46 19.66 -7.48
C SER A 53 3.26 20.25 -8.64
N ALA A 54 3.60 19.44 -9.65
CA ALA A 54 4.30 19.92 -10.83
C ALA A 54 3.41 20.87 -11.66
N ALA A 55 2.13 20.53 -11.84
CA ALA A 55 1.19 21.38 -12.56
C ALA A 55 0.88 22.68 -11.81
N GLU A 56 0.72 22.63 -10.49
CA GLU A 56 0.54 23.81 -9.64
C GLU A 56 1.72 24.77 -9.71
N LYS A 57 2.94 24.21 -9.71
CA LYS A 57 4.16 25.01 -9.85
C LYS A 57 4.19 25.72 -11.22
N GLU A 58 3.86 25.02 -12.31
CA GLU A 58 3.81 25.62 -13.64
C GLU A 58 2.78 26.76 -13.70
N ILE A 59 1.60 26.57 -13.09
CA ILE A 59 0.58 27.65 -12.97
C ILE A 59 1.16 28.85 -12.20
N SER A 60 1.85 28.60 -11.09
CA SER A 60 2.47 29.66 -10.29
C SER A 60 3.50 30.44 -11.09
N ASP A 61 4.31 29.76 -11.89
CA ASP A 61 5.33 30.41 -12.74
C ASP A 61 4.67 31.24 -13.84
N LEU A 62 3.58 30.78 -14.45
CA LEU A 62 2.79 31.50 -15.46
C LEU A 62 2.09 32.75 -14.89
N THR A 63 1.76 32.75 -13.59
CA THR A 63 1.07 33.88 -12.95
C THR A 63 2.02 35.01 -12.52
N GLN A 64 3.33 34.78 -12.48
CA GLN A 64 4.32 35.82 -12.10
C GLN A 64 4.45 36.95 -13.15
N THR A 65 4.13 36.67 -14.40
CA THR A 65 4.00 37.66 -15.47
C THR A 65 2.57 37.63 -16.01
N PRO A 66 1.94 38.80 -16.30
CA PRO A 66 0.59 38.79 -16.87
C PRO A 66 0.55 37.88 -18.10
N PRO A 67 -0.21 36.77 -18.08
CA PRO A 67 -0.18 35.80 -19.15
C PRO A 67 -0.86 36.41 -20.40
N ASP A 68 -0.24 36.22 -21.54
CA ASP A 68 -0.89 36.44 -22.83
C ASP A 68 -1.99 35.40 -23.06
N SER A 69 -2.66 35.44 -24.20
CA SER A 69 -3.77 34.52 -24.50
C SER A 69 -3.31 33.04 -24.50
N LEU A 70 -2.08 32.77 -24.90
CA LEU A 70 -1.49 31.42 -24.89
C LEU A 70 -1.23 30.94 -23.47
N GLY A 71 -0.67 31.81 -22.62
CA GLY A 71 -0.45 31.53 -21.19
C GLY A 71 -1.76 31.25 -20.45
N GLN A 72 -2.84 31.99 -20.76
CA GLN A 72 -4.17 31.76 -20.19
C GLN A 72 -4.74 30.40 -20.60
N MET A 73 -4.58 30.01 -21.87
CA MET A 73 -4.98 28.68 -22.34
C MET A 73 -4.21 27.57 -21.63
N ARG A 74 -2.90 27.75 -21.48
CA ARG A 74 -2.04 26.78 -20.79
C ARG A 74 -2.43 26.63 -19.31
N MET A 75 -2.71 27.71 -18.63
CA MET A 75 -3.19 27.69 -17.24
C MET A 75 -4.49 26.91 -17.11
N LYS A 76 -5.43 27.10 -18.05
CA LYS A 76 -6.67 26.35 -18.05
C LYS A 76 -6.45 24.84 -18.25
N GLU A 77 -5.61 24.47 -19.21
CA GLU A 77 -5.24 23.06 -19.44
C GLU A 77 -4.66 22.41 -18.17
N LEU A 78 -3.77 23.12 -17.46
CA LEU A 78 -3.17 22.64 -16.23
C LEU A 78 -4.21 22.49 -15.10
N GLN A 79 -5.15 23.43 -14.98
CA GLN A 79 -6.25 23.34 -14.03
C GLN A 79 -7.16 22.14 -14.31
N ASP A 80 -7.51 21.93 -15.59
CA ASP A 80 -8.31 20.77 -16.01
C ASP A 80 -7.56 19.47 -15.73
N ARG A 81 -6.23 19.41 -15.97
CA ARG A 81 -5.38 18.28 -15.65
C ARG A 81 -5.34 18.00 -14.15
N ILE A 82 -5.16 19.02 -13.31
CA ILE A 82 -5.19 18.88 -11.84
C ILE A 82 -6.53 18.30 -11.38
N SER A 83 -7.64 18.79 -11.94
CA SER A 83 -8.99 18.30 -11.62
C SER A 83 -9.13 16.81 -11.96
N MET A 84 -8.65 16.40 -13.13
CA MET A 84 -8.66 15.00 -13.57
C MET A 84 -7.79 14.14 -12.62
N ILE A 85 -6.56 14.55 -12.32
CA ILE A 85 -5.66 13.81 -11.44
C ILE A 85 -6.26 13.68 -10.03
N ASN A 86 -6.92 14.72 -9.50
CA ASN A 86 -7.60 14.64 -8.20
C ASN A 86 -8.73 13.60 -8.22
N SER A 87 -9.50 13.51 -9.32
CA SER A 87 -10.54 12.48 -9.47
C SER A 87 -9.94 11.06 -9.48
N LEU A 88 -8.84 10.86 -10.21
CA LEU A 88 -8.12 9.59 -10.23
C LEU A 88 -7.54 9.24 -8.86
N LYS A 89 -6.99 10.24 -8.16
CA LYS A 89 -6.48 10.06 -6.80
C LYS A 89 -7.58 9.66 -5.83
N ASP A 90 -8.76 10.29 -5.91
CA ASP A 90 -9.91 9.93 -5.09
C ASP A 90 -10.37 8.50 -5.36
N GLU A 91 -10.36 8.06 -6.63
CA GLU A 91 -10.64 6.67 -6.99
C GLU A 91 -9.64 5.71 -6.35
N VAL A 92 -8.34 6.00 -6.44
CA VAL A 92 -7.28 5.19 -5.83
C VAL A 92 -7.38 5.15 -4.31
N VAL A 93 -7.61 6.30 -3.67
CA VAL A 93 -7.74 6.40 -2.19
C VAL A 93 -9.00 5.66 -1.71
N ASN A 94 -10.10 5.78 -2.44
CA ASN A 94 -11.36 5.13 -2.12
C ASN A 94 -11.42 3.67 -2.59
N TYR A 95 -10.37 3.16 -3.25
CA TYR A 95 -10.29 1.76 -3.62
C TYR A 95 -10.42 0.91 -2.35
N LYS A 96 -11.60 0.34 -2.17
CA LYS A 96 -11.90 -0.52 -1.02
C LYS A 96 -11.40 -1.91 -1.34
N LEU A 97 -10.35 -2.31 -0.66
CA LEU A 97 -10.01 -3.71 -0.58
C LEU A 97 -11.19 -4.42 0.08
N ASN A 98 -11.87 -5.31 -0.66
CA ASN A 98 -12.97 -6.12 -0.11
C ASN A 98 -12.47 -7.10 0.96
N LEU A 99 -11.16 -7.26 1.05
CA LEU A 99 -10.50 -8.08 2.03
C LEU A 99 -10.17 -7.21 3.25
N LYS A 100 -10.72 -7.61 4.40
CA LYS A 100 -10.32 -7.04 5.70
C LYS A 100 -8.87 -7.37 5.98
N ASP A 101 -8.24 -6.58 6.84
CA ASP A 101 -6.90 -6.89 7.34
C ASP A 101 -6.87 -8.31 7.89
N ILE A 102 -5.94 -9.10 7.40
CA ILE A 102 -5.79 -10.50 7.80
C ILE A 102 -5.14 -10.51 9.19
N PRO A 103 -5.86 -10.98 10.23
CA PRO A 103 -5.34 -10.99 11.60
C PRO A 103 -4.10 -11.87 11.74
N GLU A 104 -3.24 -11.55 12.70
CA GLU A 104 -2.03 -12.32 12.99
C GLU A 104 -2.30 -13.50 13.94
N GLY A 105 -1.56 -14.58 13.74
CA GLY A 105 -1.56 -15.73 14.63
C GLY A 105 -2.95 -16.33 14.84
N SER A 106 -3.30 -16.61 16.09
CA SER A 106 -4.58 -17.20 16.46
C SER A 106 -5.79 -16.27 16.30
N ALA A 107 -5.58 -14.96 16.23
CA ALA A 107 -6.66 -13.99 16.10
C ALA A 107 -7.52 -14.18 14.84
N ILE A 108 -6.96 -14.81 13.80
CA ILE A 108 -7.72 -15.15 12.58
C ILE A 108 -8.86 -16.13 12.85
N LYS A 109 -8.71 -17.02 13.85
CA LYS A 109 -9.73 -18.01 14.23
C LYS A 109 -10.91 -17.38 14.96
N ASP A 110 -10.68 -16.22 15.59
CA ASP A 110 -11.69 -15.46 16.33
C ASP A 110 -12.38 -14.42 15.46
N ASP A 111 -11.80 -14.08 14.31
CA ASP A 111 -12.37 -13.10 13.39
C ASP A 111 -13.64 -13.64 12.73
N ALA A 112 -14.72 -12.86 12.79
CA ALA A 112 -16.03 -13.28 12.29
C ALA A 112 -16.05 -13.60 10.78
N PHE A 113 -15.14 -12.98 10.01
CA PHE A 113 -15.05 -13.16 8.56
C PHE A 113 -14.13 -14.34 8.20
N PHE A 114 -12.97 -14.45 8.83
CA PHE A 114 -11.95 -15.43 8.45
C PHE A 114 -12.11 -16.80 9.14
N LYS A 115 -12.76 -16.88 10.30
CA LYS A 115 -12.83 -18.11 11.13
C LYS A 115 -13.36 -19.36 10.43
N THR A 116 -14.13 -19.19 9.35
CA THR A 116 -14.70 -20.30 8.58
C THR A 116 -14.00 -20.53 7.25
N MET A 117 -13.04 -19.71 6.90
CA MET A 117 -12.30 -19.80 5.65
C MET A 117 -11.11 -20.74 5.80
N LYS A 118 -10.79 -21.42 4.71
CA LYS A 118 -9.52 -22.16 4.59
C LYS A 118 -8.41 -21.18 4.27
N ASP A 119 -7.20 -21.48 4.69
CA ASP A 119 -6.03 -20.64 4.45
C ASP A 119 -5.79 -20.38 2.95
N GLU A 120 -6.06 -21.38 2.11
CA GLU A 120 -5.95 -21.26 0.65
C GLU A 120 -6.97 -20.26 0.07
N ASP A 121 -8.18 -20.21 0.65
CA ASP A 121 -9.22 -19.27 0.23
C ASP A 121 -8.84 -17.83 0.63
N VAL A 122 -8.23 -17.65 1.81
CA VAL A 122 -7.70 -16.35 2.25
C VAL A 122 -6.59 -15.87 1.30
N LEU A 123 -5.65 -16.76 0.93
CA LEU A 123 -4.60 -16.44 -0.02
C LEU A 123 -5.15 -16.11 -1.42
N LYS A 124 -6.17 -16.87 -1.85
CA LYS A 124 -6.83 -16.60 -3.14
C LYS A 124 -7.45 -15.23 -3.17
N LEU A 125 -8.18 -14.83 -2.12
CA LEU A 125 -8.75 -13.49 -2.00
C LEU A 125 -7.67 -12.41 -2.06
N ALA A 126 -6.56 -12.57 -1.33
CA ALA A 126 -5.46 -11.62 -1.36
C ALA A 126 -4.87 -11.45 -2.77
N LYS A 127 -4.69 -12.54 -3.52
CA LYS A 127 -4.20 -12.52 -4.91
C LYS A 127 -5.20 -11.88 -5.88
N GLU A 128 -6.50 -12.13 -5.70
CA GLU A 128 -7.55 -11.49 -6.49
C GLU A 128 -7.54 -9.98 -6.28
N GLN A 129 -7.37 -9.51 -5.04
CA GLN A 129 -7.24 -8.10 -4.72
C GLN A 129 -6.00 -7.47 -5.37
N ASP A 130 -4.85 -8.15 -5.34
CA ASP A 130 -3.64 -7.68 -6.02
C ASP A 130 -3.85 -7.56 -7.53
N SER A 131 -4.53 -8.53 -8.14
CA SER A 131 -4.86 -8.49 -9.56
C SER A 131 -5.78 -7.33 -9.92
N LEU A 132 -6.85 -7.11 -9.15
CA LEU A 132 -7.80 -6.01 -9.35
C LEU A 132 -7.12 -4.64 -9.18
N PHE A 133 -6.24 -4.52 -8.17
CA PHE A 133 -5.47 -3.31 -7.98
C PHE A 133 -4.55 -3.00 -9.16
N ASN A 134 -3.87 -4.02 -9.70
CA ASN A 134 -2.98 -3.84 -10.85
C ASN A 134 -3.77 -3.39 -12.11
N ILE A 135 -5.01 -3.87 -12.30
CA ILE A 135 -5.88 -3.41 -13.38
C ILE A 135 -6.24 -1.93 -13.18
N MET A 136 -6.68 -1.55 -11.99
CA MET A 136 -7.00 -0.14 -11.66
C MET A 136 -5.78 0.75 -11.88
N LYS A 137 -4.61 0.36 -11.38
CA LYS A 137 -3.36 1.10 -11.59
C LYS A 137 -3.07 1.32 -13.08
N SER A 138 -3.19 0.28 -13.89
CA SER A 138 -2.96 0.37 -15.34
C SER A 138 -3.95 1.35 -16.01
N ASN A 139 -5.20 1.37 -15.57
CA ASN A 139 -6.19 2.32 -16.08
C ASN A 139 -5.80 3.77 -15.73
N VAL A 140 -5.44 4.03 -14.47
CA VAL A 140 -4.97 5.35 -14.01
C VAL A 140 -3.74 5.81 -14.81
N GLU A 141 -2.75 4.93 -14.99
CA GLU A 141 -1.55 5.25 -15.77
C GLU A 141 -1.87 5.55 -17.24
N THR A 142 -2.87 4.88 -17.81
CA THR A 142 -3.32 5.13 -19.19
C THR A 142 -4.01 6.47 -19.33
N GLU A 143 -4.81 6.90 -18.35
CA GLU A 143 -5.50 8.19 -18.38
C GLU A 143 -4.56 9.40 -18.17
N LEU A 144 -3.38 9.16 -17.61
CA LEU A 144 -2.36 10.19 -17.41
C LEU A 144 -1.52 10.49 -18.67
N LEU A 145 -1.54 9.59 -19.67
CA LEU A 145 -0.79 9.74 -20.94
C LEU A 145 -1.48 10.71 -21.89
#